data_221506c07683979740bbb7e5655a87ff
#
_entry.id   221506c07683979740bbb7e5655a87ff
#
_cell.length_a   1.000
_cell.length_b   1.000
_cell.length_c   1.000
_cell.angle_alpha   90.00
_cell.angle_beta   90.00
_cell.angle_gamma   90.00
#
_symmetry.space_group_name_H-M   'P 1'
#
loop_
_entity.id
_entity.type
_entity.pdbx_description
1 polymer ?
#
loop_
_entity_poly.entity_id
_entity_poly.type
_entity_poly.pdbx_seq_one_letter_code
_entity_poly.pdbx_strand_id
1 'polypeptide(L)'
;LGSRADYKARQWILDYWSNILGLEVHIDSIGNLWGMRNSGSSLPPIVIGSHHDAVPNGGHYDGALGVLAATEIMQTYQEQEILTEHPLYLVSFTGEEPNPYNVSTLGSKVLSGRLTTEDLQKLTHHDTGAPFSECLEEIGGCLAETKTAKLTNKDIGAFIELHIEQGKRLYE
;
A
#
# COMPACT_ATOMS: atom_id res chain seq x y z
N LEU A 1 -0.84 10.00 -7.65
CA LEU A 1 -1.34 8.72 -8.18
C LEU A 1 -1.30 8.76 -9.71
N GLY A 2 -0.79 7.70 -10.36
CA GLY A 2 -0.69 7.58 -11.82
C GLY A 2 0.36 8.48 -12.49
N SER A 3 1.19 9.19 -11.73
CA SER A 3 2.29 9.97 -12.28
C SER A 3 3.49 9.10 -12.64
N ARG A 4 4.40 9.62 -13.48
CA ARG A 4 5.66 8.93 -13.78
C ARG A 4 6.50 8.64 -12.52
N ALA A 5 6.40 9.49 -11.51
CA ALA A 5 7.10 9.28 -10.23
C ALA A 5 6.48 8.13 -9.45
N ASP A 6 5.15 8.06 -9.40
CA ASP A 6 4.39 6.98 -8.78
C ASP A 6 4.75 5.62 -9.43
N TYR A 7 4.75 5.53 -10.77
CA TYR A 7 5.18 4.30 -11.47
C TYR A 7 6.60 3.86 -11.11
N LYS A 8 7.54 4.81 -11.06
CA LYS A 8 8.91 4.49 -10.70
C LYS A 8 9.05 4.00 -9.26
N ALA A 9 8.32 4.61 -8.33
CA ALA A 9 8.31 4.20 -6.93
C ALA A 9 7.73 2.78 -6.79
N ARG A 10 6.59 2.49 -7.43
CA ARG A 10 5.96 1.17 -7.47
C ARG A 10 6.91 0.11 -8.00
N GLN A 11 7.54 0.38 -9.15
CA GLN A 11 8.48 -0.55 -9.76
C GLN A 11 9.67 -0.82 -8.83
N TRP A 12 10.25 0.23 -8.24
CA TRP A 12 11.36 0.07 -7.31
C TRP A 12 10.99 -0.76 -6.08
N ILE A 13 9.82 -0.50 -5.48
CA ILE A 13 9.32 -1.25 -4.31
C ILE A 13 9.16 -2.73 -4.66
N LEU A 14 8.46 -3.05 -5.75
CA LEU A 14 8.23 -4.42 -6.17
C LEU A 14 9.53 -5.14 -6.51
N ASP A 15 10.43 -4.49 -7.24
CA ASP A 15 11.75 -5.05 -7.60
C ASP A 15 12.59 -5.32 -6.35
N TYR A 16 12.60 -4.39 -5.39
CA TYR A 16 13.34 -4.58 -4.15
C TYR A 16 12.77 -5.73 -3.32
N TRP A 17 11.46 -5.75 -3.12
CA TRP A 17 10.80 -6.79 -2.34
C TRP A 17 10.95 -8.18 -2.99
N SER A 18 10.83 -8.29 -4.31
CA SER A 18 10.96 -9.57 -5.00
C SER A 18 12.41 -10.02 -5.18
N ASN A 19 13.29 -9.15 -5.71
CA ASN A 19 14.62 -9.55 -6.15
C ASN A 19 15.68 -9.47 -5.03
N ILE A 20 15.52 -8.53 -4.08
CA ILE A 20 16.48 -8.37 -2.98
C ILE A 20 16.00 -9.13 -1.75
N LEU A 21 14.73 -8.98 -1.37
CA LEU A 21 14.18 -9.67 -0.22
C LEU A 21 13.59 -11.06 -0.53
N GLY A 22 13.49 -11.45 -1.80
CA GLY A 22 12.93 -12.76 -2.19
C GLY A 22 11.50 -12.99 -1.74
N LEU A 23 10.72 -11.91 -1.54
CA LEU A 23 9.32 -12.00 -1.15
C LEU A 23 8.45 -12.40 -2.34
N GLU A 24 7.36 -13.10 -2.07
CA GLU A 24 6.26 -13.19 -3.01
C GLU A 24 5.56 -11.82 -3.08
N VAL A 25 5.49 -11.22 -4.28
CA VAL A 25 4.90 -9.89 -4.46
C VAL A 25 3.67 -9.94 -5.34
N HIS A 26 2.68 -9.11 -5.04
CA HIS A 26 1.53 -8.90 -5.90
C HIS A 26 0.98 -7.48 -5.79
N ILE A 27 0.20 -7.08 -6.78
CA ILE A 27 -0.61 -5.87 -6.77
C ILE A 27 -2.06 -6.31 -6.58
N ASP A 28 -2.74 -5.76 -5.57
CA ASP A 28 -4.14 -6.10 -5.35
C ASP A 28 -5.09 -5.34 -6.29
N SER A 29 -6.36 -5.65 -6.22
CA SER A 29 -7.37 -5.09 -7.14
C SER A 29 -7.50 -3.58 -7.11
N ILE A 30 -7.10 -2.91 -6.02
CA ILE A 30 -7.09 -1.44 -5.92
C ILE A 30 -5.69 -0.84 -6.17
N GLY A 31 -4.71 -1.67 -6.50
CA GLY A 31 -3.37 -1.25 -6.82
C GLY A 31 -2.42 -1.13 -5.63
N ASN A 32 -2.78 -1.57 -4.42
CA ASN A 32 -1.82 -1.65 -3.33
C ASN A 32 -0.74 -2.68 -3.64
N LEU A 33 0.48 -2.40 -3.21
CA LEU A 33 1.62 -3.29 -3.38
C LEU A 33 1.77 -4.14 -2.13
N TRP A 34 1.96 -5.44 -2.32
CA TRP A 34 2.14 -6.40 -1.25
C TRP A 34 3.43 -7.19 -1.43
N GLY A 35 4.15 -7.41 -0.32
CA GLY A 35 5.28 -8.33 -0.25
C GLY A 35 5.05 -9.32 0.89
N MET A 36 5.04 -10.62 0.60
CA MET A 36 4.62 -11.65 1.53
C MET A 36 5.76 -12.57 1.92
N ARG A 37 5.96 -12.74 3.22
CA ARG A 37 6.82 -13.75 3.83
C ARG A 37 5.97 -14.71 4.64
N ASN A 38 5.79 -15.90 4.13
CA ASN A 38 5.06 -16.96 4.81
C ASN A 38 5.89 -17.58 5.94
N SER A 39 5.24 -17.91 7.05
CA SER A 39 5.85 -18.59 8.21
C SER A 39 5.59 -20.10 8.24
N GLY A 40 4.79 -20.62 7.30
CA GLY A 40 4.27 -21.99 7.34
C GLY A 40 3.09 -22.17 8.31
N SER A 41 2.68 -21.11 9.01
CA SER A 41 1.53 -21.10 9.93
C SER A 41 0.24 -20.71 9.21
N SER A 42 -0.89 -21.18 9.73
CA SER A 42 -2.22 -20.76 9.29
C SER A 42 -2.78 -19.54 10.04
N LEU A 43 -1.97 -18.94 10.92
CA LEU A 43 -2.35 -17.71 11.62
C LEU A 43 -2.48 -16.55 10.62
N PRO A 44 -3.38 -15.58 10.87
CA PRO A 44 -3.49 -14.41 10.01
C PRO A 44 -2.19 -13.59 10.06
N PRO A 45 -1.74 -13.01 8.93
CA PRO A 45 -0.49 -12.27 8.88
C PRO A 45 -0.51 -11.00 9.74
N ILE A 46 0.67 -10.62 10.23
CA ILE A 46 0.95 -9.27 10.70
C ILE A 46 1.38 -8.44 9.50
N VAL A 47 0.68 -7.36 9.23
CA VAL A 47 0.95 -6.47 8.11
C VAL A 47 1.68 -5.23 8.60
N ILE A 48 2.76 -4.85 7.94
CA ILE A 48 3.57 -3.67 8.26
C ILE A 48 3.73 -2.84 7.00
N GLY A 49 3.53 -1.55 7.08
CA GLY A 49 3.72 -0.67 5.92
C GLY A 49 3.10 0.70 6.10
N SER A 50 2.98 1.42 4.99
CA SER A 50 2.41 2.75 4.89
C SER A 50 2.05 3.02 3.43
N HIS A 51 2.29 4.23 2.91
CA HIS A 51 2.08 4.62 1.51
C HIS A 51 3.36 5.17 0.87
N HIS A 52 3.42 5.17 -0.46
CA HIS A 52 4.58 5.68 -1.21
C HIS A 52 4.29 6.96 -1.99
N ASP A 53 3.03 7.33 -2.13
CA ASP A 53 2.63 8.57 -2.78
C ASP A 53 2.82 9.78 -1.85
N ALA A 54 2.98 10.95 -2.44
CA ALA A 54 3.17 12.20 -1.73
C ALA A 54 2.42 13.32 -2.44
N VAL A 55 2.04 14.36 -1.70
CA VAL A 55 1.50 15.59 -2.29
C VAL A 55 2.60 16.37 -3.03
N PRO A 56 2.26 17.17 -4.05
CA PRO A 56 3.22 18.08 -4.68
C PRO A 56 3.93 18.97 -3.64
N ASN A 57 5.27 19.00 -3.71
CA ASN A 57 6.12 19.70 -2.74
C ASN A 57 5.99 19.21 -1.28
N GLY A 58 5.53 17.98 -1.07
CA GLY A 58 5.43 17.34 0.23
C GLY A 58 6.78 16.97 0.83
N GLY A 59 6.76 16.55 2.09
CA GLY A 59 7.95 16.08 2.80
C GLY A 59 8.44 14.73 2.25
N HIS A 60 9.76 14.49 2.35
CA HIS A 60 10.37 13.25 1.85
C HIS A 60 10.08 12.02 2.73
N TYR A 61 9.61 12.22 3.96
CA TYR A 61 9.40 11.15 4.93
C TYR A 61 7.95 10.70 5.04
N ASP A 62 7.03 11.50 4.49
CA ASP A 62 5.61 11.21 4.57
C ASP A 62 5.27 9.93 3.80
N GLY A 63 4.70 8.96 4.50
CA GLY A 63 4.45 7.62 4.01
C GLY A 63 5.70 6.80 3.65
N ALA A 64 6.61 7.38 2.88
CA ALA A 64 7.82 6.72 2.42
C ALA A 64 8.68 6.15 3.57
N LEU A 65 8.79 6.88 4.70
CA LEU A 65 9.50 6.39 5.88
C LEU A 65 8.88 5.09 6.42
N GLY A 66 7.56 5.00 6.47
CA GLY A 66 6.85 3.81 6.95
C GLY A 66 7.07 2.60 6.05
N VAL A 67 7.04 2.79 4.72
CA VAL A 67 7.32 1.72 3.74
C VAL A 67 8.77 1.25 3.85
N LEU A 68 9.74 2.18 3.95
CA LEU A 68 11.16 1.84 4.06
C LEU A 68 11.48 1.18 5.41
N ALA A 69 10.91 1.66 6.51
CA ALA A 69 11.08 1.03 7.81
C ALA A 69 10.52 -0.39 7.86
N ALA A 70 9.34 -0.61 7.27
CA ALA A 70 8.77 -1.95 7.13
C ALA A 70 9.67 -2.87 6.29
N THR A 71 10.22 -2.34 5.19
CA THR A 71 11.17 -3.06 4.33
C THR A 71 12.44 -3.44 5.09
N GLU A 72 13.01 -2.51 5.87
CA GLU A 72 14.20 -2.74 6.71
C GLU A 72 13.96 -3.79 7.79
N ILE A 73 12.79 -3.77 8.45
CA ILE A 73 12.41 -4.80 9.42
C ILE A 73 12.38 -6.17 8.74
N MET A 74 11.80 -6.27 7.57
CA MET A 74 11.71 -7.53 6.81
C MET A 74 13.11 -8.03 6.43
N GLN A 75 13.97 -7.14 5.94
CA GLN A 75 15.36 -7.44 5.60
C GLN A 75 16.13 -7.94 6.83
N THR A 76 16.05 -7.22 7.94
CA THR A 76 16.69 -7.62 9.21
C THR A 76 16.26 -9.01 9.67
N TYR A 77 14.97 -9.32 9.57
CA TYR A 77 14.44 -10.63 9.95
C TYR A 77 14.95 -11.76 9.04
N GLN A 78 15.18 -11.47 7.78
CA GLN A 78 15.76 -12.44 6.85
C GLN A 78 17.26 -12.64 7.09
N GLU A 79 18.02 -11.53 7.21
CA GLU A 79 19.47 -11.58 7.44
C GLU A 79 19.85 -12.26 8.76
N GLN A 80 19.01 -12.10 9.77
CA GLN A 80 19.21 -12.71 11.09
C GLN A 80 18.50 -14.07 11.25
N GLU A 81 17.88 -14.58 10.18
CA GLU A 81 17.12 -15.84 10.18
C GLU A 81 16.05 -15.93 11.27
N ILE A 82 15.45 -14.76 11.63
CA ILE A 82 14.41 -14.70 12.65
C ILE A 82 13.14 -15.37 12.13
N LEU A 83 12.71 -16.44 12.81
CA LEU A 83 11.46 -17.11 12.54
C LEU A 83 10.31 -16.41 13.28
N THR A 84 9.18 -16.25 12.60
CA THR A 84 7.97 -15.66 13.17
C THR A 84 6.85 -16.69 13.22
N GLU A 85 6.03 -16.63 14.24
CA GLU A 85 4.85 -17.48 14.35
C GLU A 85 3.78 -17.09 13.34
N HIS A 86 3.52 -15.78 13.18
CA HIS A 86 2.64 -15.24 12.15
C HIS A 86 3.40 -15.00 10.84
N PRO A 87 2.78 -15.17 9.67
CA PRO A 87 3.29 -14.61 8.43
C PRO A 87 3.51 -13.09 8.58
N LEU A 88 4.53 -12.55 7.92
CA LEU A 88 4.79 -11.10 7.87
C LEU A 88 4.57 -10.59 6.46
N TYR A 89 3.70 -9.62 6.31
CA TYR A 89 3.40 -9.00 5.02
C TYR A 89 3.76 -7.53 5.05
N LEU A 90 4.36 -7.08 3.97
CA LEU A 90 4.57 -5.66 3.68
C LEU A 90 3.40 -5.14 2.86
N VAL A 91 3.03 -3.89 3.09
CA VAL A 91 2.06 -3.18 2.24
C VAL A 91 2.54 -1.77 1.92
N SER A 92 2.29 -1.34 0.68
CA SER A 92 2.37 0.06 0.31
C SER A 92 1.04 0.46 -0.31
N PHE A 93 0.29 1.30 0.42
CA PHE A 93 -1.06 1.71 0.03
C PHE A 93 -1.04 2.65 -1.16
N THR A 94 -2.06 2.53 -1.99
CA THR A 94 -2.29 3.35 -3.17
C THR A 94 -3.12 4.57 -2.83
N GLY A 95 -2.68 5.76 -3.28
CA GLY A 95 -3.47 6.99 -3.23
C GLY A 95 -3.91 7.36 -1.81
N GLU A 96 -2.98 7.31 -0.85
CA GLU A 96 -3.25 7.73 0.52
C GLU A 96 -3.48 9.23 0.58
N GLU A 97 -2.63 9.99 -0.09
CA GLU A 97 -2.65 11.44 -0.16
C GLU A 97 -3.76 11.97 -1.06
N PRO A 98 -4.15 13.26 -0.90
CA PRO A 98 -5.00 13.92 -1.86
C PRO A 98 -4.48 13.78 -3.29
N ASN A 99 -5.32 13.31 -4.19
CA ASN A 99 -4.95 12.95 -5.54
C ASN A 99 -5.96 13.52 -6.57
N PRO A 100 -5.68 13.42 -7.88
CA PRO A 100 -6.54 14.00 -8.92
C PRO A 100 -7.98 13.48 -8.97
N TYR A 101 -8.31 12.44 -8.22
CA TYR A 101 -9.66 11.88 -8.11
C TYR A 101 -10.41 12.38 -6.86
N ASN A 102 -9.84 13.33 -6.10
CA ASN A 102 -10.41 13.89 -4.88
C ASN A 102 -10.76 12.86 -3.78
N VAL A 103 -10.00 11.79 -3.72
CA VAL A 103 -10.14 10.74 -2.69
C VAL A 103 -8.79 10.50 -2.05
N SER A 104 -8.67 10.70 -0.74
CA SER A 104 -7.52 10.29 0.06
C SER A 104 -7.73 8.92 0.70
N THR A 105 -6.65 8.27 1.16
CA THR A 105 -6.66 6.94 1.78
C THR A 105 -7.39 5.89 0.93
N LEU A 106 -7.22 5.99 -0.40
CA LEU A 106 -8.01 5.26 -1.39
C LEU A 106 -7.85 3.74 -1.21
N GLY A 107 -6.61 3.24 -1.20
CA GLY A 107 -6.33 1.81 -1.07
C GLY A 107 -6.87 1.22 0.23
N SER A 108 -6.57 1.84 1.36
CA SER A 108 -7.02 1.36 2.68
C SER A 108 -8.53 1.49 2.89
N LYS A 109 -9.20 2.51 2.29
CA LYS A 109 -10.65 2.63 2.32
C LYS A 109 -11.35 1.48 1.60
N VAL A 110 -10.82 1.02 0.47
CA VAL A 110 -11.37 -0.14 -0.24
C VAL A 110 -11.18 -1.40 0.60
N LEU A 111 -9.98 -1.65 1.10
CA LEU A 111 -9.71 -2.83 1.94
C LEU A 111 -10.53 -2.85 3.23
N SER A 112 -10.84 -1.70 3.81
CA SER A 112 -11.71 -1.61 4.98
C SER A 112 -13.21 -1.64 4.65
N GLY A 113 -13.58 -1.64 3.35
CA GLY A 113 -14.96 -1.60 2.89
C GLY A 113 -15.66 -0.24 3.08
N ARG A 114 -14.89 0.83 3.29
CA ARG A 114 -15.40 2.21 3.41
C ARG A 114 -15.59 2.89 2.04
N LEU A 115 -15.02 2.34 1.00
CA LEU A 115 -15.18 2.78 -0.38
C LEU A 115 -15.53 1.55 -1.22
N THR A 116 -16.64 1.63 -1.93
CA THR A 116 -17.19 0.52 -2.72
C THR A 116 -16.76 0.61 -4.18
N THR A 117 -16.93 -0.47 -4.94
CA THR A 117 -16.72 -0.48 -6.39
C THR A 117 -17.61 0.56 -7.09
N GLU A 118 -18.85 0.71 -6.63
CA GLU A 118 -19.81 1.68 -7.14
C GLU A 118 -19.36 3.14 -6.90
N ASP A 119 -18.66 3.39 -5.80
CA ASP A 119 -18.06 4.71 -5.53
C ASP A 119 -16.86 4.94 -6.44
N LEU A 120 -15.99 3.95 -6.61
CA LEU A 120 -14.84 4.02 -7.51
C LEU A 120 -15.22 4.27 -8.96
N GLN A 121 -16.34 3.69 -9.44
CA GLN A 121 -16.86 3.90 -10.78
C GLN A 121 -17.24 5.35 -11.10
N LYS A 122 -17.53 6.15 -10.07
CA LYS A 122 -17.91 7.56 -10.21
C LYS A 122 -16.72 8.51 -10.21
N LEU A 123 -15.53 8.01 -9.87
CA LEU A 123 -14.35 8.84 -9.78
C LEU A 123 -13.81 9.21 -11.17
N THR A 124 -13.56 10.49 -11.35
CA THR A 124 -12.94 11.02 -12.55
C THR A 124 -11.82 11.98 -12.19
N HIS A 125 -10.79 12.00 -13.01
CA HIS A 125 -9.68 12.93 -12.86
C HIS A 125 -10.17 14.36 -13.02
N HIS A 126 -9.93 15.23 -12.04
CA HIS A 126 -10.54 16.58 -11.98
C HIS A 126 -10.15 17.50 -13.14
N ASP A 127 -8.95 17.33 -13.73
CA ASP A 127 -8.50 18.17 -14.84
C ASP A 127 -8.88 17.58 -16.21
N THR A 128 -8.81 16.26 -16.38
CA THR A 128 -8.96 15.61 -17.69
C THR A 128 -10.33 14.98 -17.89
N GLY A 129 -11.06 14.70 -16.82
CA GLY A 129 -12.30 13.93 -16.86
C GLY A 129 -12.10 12.43 -17.08
N ALA A 130 -10.86 11.94 -17.19
CA ALA A 130 -10.58 10.51 -17.39
C ALA A 130 -11.11 9.68 -16.22
N PRO A 131 -11.76 8.53 -16.46
CA PRO A 131 -12.28 7.69 -15.40
C PRO A 131 -11.13 7.06 -14.58
N PHE A 132 -11.37 6.86 -13.29
CA PHE A 132 -10.38 6.23 -12.39
C PHE A 132 -9.97 4.83 -12.82
N SER A 133 -10.88 4.09 -13.48
CA SER A 133 -10.59 2.74 -13.98
C SER A 133 -9.40 2.68 -14.91
N GLU A 134 -9.17 3.70 -15.74
CA GLU A 134 -8.01 3.76 -16.63
C GLU A 134 -6.71 3.84 -15.84
N CYS A 135 -6.63 4.76 -14.85
CA CYS A 135 -5.46 4.87 -13.98
C CYS A 135 -5.26 3.58 -13.15
N LEU A 136 -6.35 2.98 -12.70
CA LEU A 136 -6.29 1.75 -11.90
C LEU A 136 -5.70 0.58 -12.70
N GLU A 137 -6.12 0.40 -13.95
CA GLU A 137 -5.57 -0.61 -14.87
C GLU A 137 -4.09 -0.36 -15.15
N GLU A 138 -3.70 0.89 -15.38
CA GLU A 138 -2.31 1.27 -15.60
C GLU A 138 -1.39 0.92 -14.41
N ILE A 139 -1.87 1.05 -13.18
CA ILE A 139 -1.10 0.69 -11.98
C ILE A 139 -1.23 -0.78 -11.58
N GLY A 140 -1.87 -1.60 -12.42
CA GLY A 140 -1.98 -3.05 -12.23
C GLY A 140 -3.18 -3.51 -11.41
N GLY A 141 -4.13 -2.63 -11.10
CA GLY A 141 -5.37 -3.00 -10.41
C GLY A 141 -6.49 -3.40 -11.37
N CYS A 142 -7.63 -3.81 -10.83
CA CYS A 142 -8.80 -4.23 -11.59
C CYS A 142 -10.09 -3.82 -10.88
N LEU A 143 -10.83 -2.88 -11.45
CA LEU A 143 -12.03 -2.32 -10.82
C LEU A 143 -13.09 -3.38 -10.50
N ALA A 144 -13.29 -4.35 -11.39
CA ALA A 144 -14.29 -5.40 -11.19
C ALA A 144 -13.98 -6.28 -9.97
N GLU A 145 -12.71 -6.51 -9.66
CA GLU A 145 -12.25 -7.34 -8.55
C GLU A 145 -12.30 -6.62 -7.19
N THR A 146 -12.43 -5.29 -7.18
CA THR A 146 -12.53 -4.53 -5.92
C THR A 146 -13.77 -4.89 -5.09
N LYS A 147 -14.78 -5.53 -5.68
CA LYS A 147 -15.96 -6.01 -4.98
C LYS A 147 -15.66 -6.99 -3.85
N THR A 148 -14.57 -7.73 -3.97
CA THR A 148 -14.16 -8.77 -3.00
C THR A 148 -12.89 -8.37 -2.24
N ALA A 149 -12.41 -7.13 -2.41
CA ALA A 149 -11.16 -6.66 -1.82
C ALA A 149 -11.23 -6.43 -0.30
N LYS A 150 -12.44 -6.34 0.27
CA LYS A 150 -12.60 -6.06 1.70
C LYS A 150 -11.97 -7.14 2.56
N LEU A 151 -11.04 -6.71 3.42
CA LEU A 151 -10.37 -7.55 4.40
C LEU A 151 -11.12 -7.60 5.74
N THR A 152 -10.92 -8.68 6.46
CA THR A 152 -11.49 -8.94 7.78
C THR A 152 -10.38 -9.31 8.77
N ASN A 153 -10.73 -9.48 10.04
CA ASN A 153 -9.81 -9.98 11.07
C ASN A 153 -9.37 -11.45 10.88
N LYS A 154 -9.89 -12.14 9.87
CA LYS A 154 -9.40 -13.46 9.46
C LYS A 154 -8.29 -13.34 8.41
N ASP A 155 -8.29 -12.25 7.67
CA ASP A 155 -7.33 -11.99 6.60
C ASP A 155 -6.09 -11.27 7.12
N ILE A 156 -6.23 -10.46 8.19
CA ILE A 156 -5.14 -9.71 8.83
C ILE A 156 -5.27 -9.84 10.35
N GLY A 157 -4.20 -10.27 11.02
CA GLY A 157 -4.13 -10.36 12.49
C GLY A 157 -3.88 -9.01 13.16
N ALA A 158 -2.98 -8.22 12.58
CA ALA A 158 -2.69 -6.86 13.01
C ALA A 158 -2.12 -6.04 11.84
N PHE A 159 -2.28 -4.73 11.90
CA PHE A 159 -1.62 -3.77 11.03
C PHE A 159 -0.78 -2.79 11.86
N ILE A 160 0.46 -2.58 11.45
CA ILE A 160 1.40 -1.67 12.12
C ILE A 160 1.90 -0.67 11.08
N GLU A 161 1.80 0.59 11.40
CA GLU A 161 2.30 1.68 10.56
C GLU A 161 3.18 2.62 11.38
N LEU A 162 4.40 2.85 10.89
CA LEU A 162 5.23 3.96 11.32
C LEU A 162 4.91 5.16 10.44
N HIS A 163 4.47 6.25 11.04
CA HIS A 163 4.14 7.48 10.33
C HIS A 163 4.69 8.71 11.04
N ILE A 164 5.05 9.73 10.27
CA ILE A 164 5.41 11.03 10.83
C ILE A 164 4.16 11.79 11.25
N GLU A 165 4.32 12.77 12.13
CA GLU A 165 3.31 13.80 12.35
C GLU A 165 3.63 15.02 11.48
N GLN A 166 2.65 15.51 10.74
CA GLN A 166 2.77 16.78 9.99
C GLN A 166 2.39 17.99 10.83
N GLY A 167 2.45 17.86 12.15
CA GLY A 167 2.11 18.87 13.13
C GLY A 167 3.27 19.13 14.07
N LYS A 168 2.97 19.78 15.22
CA LYS A 168 4.00 20.14 16.22
C LYS A 168 3.87 19.37 17.54
N ARG A 169 2.86 18.51 17.69
CA ARG A 169 2.56 17.85 18.97
C ARG A 169 3.61 16.85 19.43
N LEU A 170 4.25 16.16 18.48
CA LEU A 170 5.31 15.22 18.79
C LEU A 170 6.69 15.89 18.83
N TYR A 171 6.79 17.15 18.42
CA TYR A 171 8.03 17.92 18.41
C TYR A 171 8.27 18.63 19.76
N GLU A 172 7.22 18.92 20.52
CA GLU A 172 7.26 19.52 21.87
C GLU A 172 7.33 18.45 22.95
#